data_972e088ff6c07cef7b7fd2bdb0868e97
#
_entry.id   972e088ff6c07cef7b7fd2bdb0868e97
#
_cell.length_a   1.000
_cell.length_b   1.000
_cell.length_c   1.000
_cell.angle_alpha   90.00
_cell.angle_beta   90.00
_cell.angle_gamma   90.00
#
_symmetry.space_group_name_H-M   'P 1'
#
loop_
_entity.id
_entity.type
_entity.pdbx_description
1 polymer ?
#
loop_
_entity_poly.entity_id
_entity_poly.type
_entity_poly.pdbx_seq_one_letter_code
_entity_poly.pdbx_strand_id
1 'polypeptide(L)'
;MKVLDFGCGTGSNSKLFHSEDYIGSEVDISRVESSKERYPKYKFEKIPIIISPKNMLPWKDNSFDMIFVSLCLHHINAKSCKLIFKEFRRDLKNDGKILGIEPALIDGKYFSNILMNILDAGDYILPLNKYKNMYQSESFKANHINIVKTFGYNLWQYSSVVVGDKSTEFKNDKTPIRKITKPIHLLGLYGKWLVLIFVIYTIINFLVNIISSV
;
A
#
# COMPACT_ATOMS: atom_id res chain seq x y z
N MET A 1 11.77 -2.43 -20.00
CA MET A 1 10.40 -2.12 -19.42
C MET A 1 10.60 -1.08 -18.35
N LYS A 2 10.16 0.15 -18.57
CA LYS A 2 10.37 1.26 -17.63
C LYS A 2 9.38 1.24 -16.48
N VAL A 3 9.87 1.22 -15.25
CA VAL A 3 9.08 1.01 -14.02
C VAL A 3 9.19 2.22 -13.09
N LEU A 4 8.05 2.69 -12.60
CA LEU A 4 7.94 3.60 -11.48
C LEU A 4 7.53 2.80 -10.22
N ASP A 5 8.35 2.80 -9.18
CA ASP A 5 7.99 2.29 -7.85
C ASP A 5 7.49 3.47 -7.00
N PHE A 6 6.17 3.59 -6.87
CA PHE A 6 5.53 4.71 -6.20
C PHE A 6 5.40 4.44 -4.70
N GLY A 7 5.96 5.32 -3.88
CA GLY A 7 6.07 5.13 -2.43
C GLY A 7 7.11 4.06 -2.09
N CYS A 8 8.27 4.10 -2.73
CA CYS A 8 9.30 3.05 -2.64
C CYS A 8 9.94 2.91 -1.24
N GLY A 9 9.63 3.81 -0.31
CA GLY A 9 10.21 3.83 1.03
C GLY A 9 11.74 3.91 0.98
N THR A 10 12.41 2.93 1.59
CA THR A 10 13.89 2.82 1.60
C THR A 10 14.44 2.02 0.41
N GLY A 11 13.66 1.83 -0.65
CA GLY A 11 14.10 1.29 -1.93
C GLY A 11 14.31 -0.22 -1.98
N SER A 12 13.81 -0.99 -1.01
CA SER A 12 14.07 -2.45 -0.92
C SER A 12 13.54 -3.23 -2.13
N ASN A 13 12.47 -2.77 -2.78
CA ASN A 13 11.89 -3.39 -3.95
C ASN A 13 12.69 -3.16 -5.24
N SER A 14 13.64 -2.21 -5.24
CA SER A 14 14.44 -1.89 -6.43
C SER A 14 15.10 -3.11 -7.06
N LYS A 15 15.54 -4.06 -6.23
CA LYS A 15 16.19 -5.32 -6.66
C LYS A 15 15.30 -6.24 -7.50
N LEU A 16 14.00 -6.00 -7.55
CA LEU A 16 13.06 -6.77 -8.39
C LEU A 16 13.13 -6.34 -9.87
N PHE A 17 13.83 -5.24 -10.17
CA PHE A 17 13.85 -4.61 -11.48
C PHE A 17 15.27 -4.35 -11.94
N HIS A 18 15.47 -4.20 -13.26
CA HIS A 18 16.73 -3.73 -13.79
C HIS A 18 16.96 -2.26 -13.43
N SER A 19 18.16 -1.91 -12.96
CA SER A 19 18.46 -0.58 -12.42
C SER A 19 18.30 0.55 -13.44
N GLU A 20 18.56 0.29 -14.71
CA GLU A 20 18.39 1.23 -15.83
C GLU A 20 16.94 1.54 -16.19
N ASP A 21 16.04 0.63 -15.84
CA ASP A 21 14.60 0.75 -16.10
C ASP A 21 13.79 1.30 -14.91
N TYR A 22 14.40 1.36 -13.73
CA TYR A 22 13.71 1.64 -12.47
C TYR A 22 13.85 3.10 -12.01
N ILE A 23 12.73 3.63 -11.53
CA ILE A 23 12.70 4.89 -10.77
C ILE A 23 11.86 4.64 -9.51
N GLY A 24 12.48 4.77 -8.34
CA GLY A 24 11.78 4.82 -7.06
C GLY A 24 11.35 6.25 -6.74
N SER A 25 10.12 6.43 -6.26
CA SER A 25 9.63 7.74 -5.83
C SER A 25 9.12 7.70 -4.39
N GLU A 26 9.48 8.71 -3.61
CA GLU A 26 9.12 8.81 -2.19
C GLU A 26 8.92 10.27 -1.79
N VAL A 27 8.02 10.52 -0.84
CA VAL A 27 7.73 11.88 -0.33
C VAL A 27 8.73 12.33 0.73
N ASP A 28 9.29 11.40 1.49
CA ASP A 28 10.25 11.65 2.56
C ASP A 28 11.67 11.70 2.00
N ILE A 29 12.30 12.88 2.09
CA ILE A 29 13.65 13.10 1.57
C ILE A 29 14.69 12.21 2.27
N SER A 30 14.54 11.93 3.56
CA SER A 30 15.48 11.10 4.31
C SER A 30 15.47 9.65 3.82
N ARG A 31 14.31 9.14 3.44
CA ARG A 31 14.16 7.83 2.82
C ARG A 31 14.74 7.79 1.41
N VAL A 32 14.56 8.86 0.63
CA VAL A 32 15.18 8.97 -0.71
C VAL A 32 16.70 8.91 -0.61
N GLU A 33 17.30 9.66 0.31
CA GLU A 33 18.75 9.68 0.52
C GLU A 33 19.27 8.32 1.00
N SER A 34 18.61 7.73 1.99
CA SER A 34 18.94 6.37 2.45
C SER A 34 18.83 5.32 1.33
N SER A 35 17.85 5.47 0.41
CA SER A 35 17.71 4.58 -0.74
C SER A 35 18.88 4.72 -1.71
N LYS A 36 19.32 5.96 -2.00
CA LYS A 36 20.47 6.24 -2.88
C LYS A 36 21.76 5.67 -2.32
N GLU A 37 21.98 5.80 -1.02
CA GLU A 37 23.15 5.23 -0.34
C GLU A 37 23.14 3.69 -0.38
N ARG A 38 21.99 3.09 -0.10
CA ARG A 38 21.85 1.64 -0.02
C ARG A 38 21.84 0.95 -1.38
N TYR A 39 21.31 1.63 -2.39
CA TYR A 39 21.13 1.09 -3.75
C TYR A 39 21.66 2.06 -4.82
N PRO A 40 22.97 2.37 -4.86
CA PRO A 40 23.54 3.45 -5.68
C PRO A 40 23.41 3.24 -7.20
N LYS A 41 23.07 2.02 -7.65
CA LYS A 41 22.82 1.73 -9.06
C LYS A 41 21.40 2.11 -9.53
N TYR A 42 20.48 2.40 -8.59
CA TYR A 42 19.08 2.70 -8.87
C TYR A 42 18.81 4.19 -8.74
N LYS A 43 17.81 4.66 -9.48
CA LYS A 43 17.37 6.05 -9.44
C LYS A 43 16.24 6.21 -8.43
N PHE A 44 16.39 7.19 -7.51
CA PHE A 44 15.38 7.56 -6.55
C PHE A 44 15.10 9.05 -6.60
N GLU A 45 13.83 9.43 -6.61
CA GLU A 45 13.39 10.81 -6.72
C GLU A 45 12.39 11.16 -5.61
N LYS A 46 12.53 12.39 -5.08
CA LYS A 46 11.51 12.94 -4.20
C LYS A 46 10.30 13.41 -5.01
N ILE A 47 9.10 13.08 -4.52
CA ILE A 47 7.85 13.58 -5.08
C ILE A 47 7.09 14.45 -4.07
N PRO A 48 6.12 15.27 -4.55
CA PRO A 48 5.28 16.07 -3.66
C PRO A 48 4.46 15.22 -2.70
N ILE A 49 4.30 15.67 -1.46
CA ILE A 49 3.43 15.04 -0.46
C ILE A 49 1.95 15.15 -0.88
N ILE A 50 1.58 16.28 -1.51
CA ILE A 50 0.21 16.54 -1.96
C ILE A 50 0.20 16.62 -3.47
N ILE A 51 -0.48 15.69 -4.11
CA ILE A 51 -0.75 15.72 -5.54
C ILE A 51 -1.99 16.61 -5.79
N SER A 52 -1.85 17.56 -6.69
CA SER A 52 -2.93 18.47 -7.08
C SER A 52 -2.73 18.92 -8.53
N PRO A 53 -3.72 19.55 -9.19
CA PRO A 53 -3.52 20.09 -10.54
C PRO A 53 -2.38 21.09 -10.69
N LYS A 54 -1.98 21.73 -9.58
CA LYS A 54 -0.83 22.66 -9.53
C LYS A 54 0.48 21.99 -9.09
N ASN A 55 0.42 20.75 -8.63
CA ASN A 55 1.55 20.01 -8.08
C ASN A 55 1.45 18.54 -8.50
N MET A 56 1.69 18.30 -9.78
CA MET A 56 1.61 16.99 -10.44
C MET A 56 2.89 16.19 -10.19
N LEU A 57 2.84 14.91 -10.51
CA LEU A 57 4.05 14.08 -10.54
C LEU A 57 5.01 14.58 -11.63
N PRO A 58 6.35 14.52 -11.41
CA PRO A 58 7.33 15.23 -12.24
C PRO A 58 7.63 14.55 -13.58
N TRP A 59 6.86 13.54 -13.99
CA TRP A 59 7.11 12.80 -15.21
C TRP A 59 6.24 13.27 -16.36
N LYS A 60 6.75 13.04 -17.58
CA LYS A 60 6.01 13.28 -18.82
C LYS A 60 4.93 12.22 -19.00
N ASP A 61 3.88 12.56 -19.75
CA ASP A 61 2.85 11.63 -20.15
C ASP A 61 3.47 10.40 -20.86
N ASN A 62 2.86 9.24 -20.65
CA ASN A 62 3.26 7.97 -21.27
C ASN A 62 4.74 7.59 -21.03
N SER A 63 5.27 7.86 -19.84
CA SER A 63 6.67 7.61 -19.49
C SER A 63 6.96 6.18 -19.06
N PHE A 64 5.99 5.46 -18.48
CA PHE A 64 6.20 4.17 -17.84
C PHE A 64 5.40 3.05 -18.49
N ASP A 65 6.01 1.88 -18.56
CA ASP A 65 5.35 0.62 -18.94
C ASP A 65 4.61 0.03 -17.74
N MET A 66 5.15 0.24 -16.53
CA MET A 66 4.54 -0.25 -15.29
C MET A 66 4.70 0.78 -14.15
N ILE A 67 3.65 0.90 -13.33
CA ILE A 67 3.71 1.53 -12.02
C ILE A 67 3.54 0.42 -10.98
N PHE A 68 4.54 0.28 -10.12
CA PHE A 68 4.52 -0.63 -8.99
C PHE A 68 4.18 0.15 -7.73
N VAL A 69 3.23 -0.35 -6.93
CA VAL A 69 2.83 0.26 -5.67
C VAL A 69 2.75 -0.83 -4.61
N SER A 70 3.61 -0.76 -3.61
CA SER A 70 3.68 -1.78 -2.57
C SER A 70 3.60 -1.15 -1.18
N LEU A 71 2.57 -1.54 -0.42
CA LEU A 71 2.36 -1.11 0.97
C LEU A 71 2.37 0.43 1.12
N CYS A 72 1.69 1.13 0.20
CA CYS A 72 1.69 2.59 0.13
C CYS A 72 0.28 3.20 0.19
N LEU A 73 -0.68 2.66 -0.58
CA LEU A 73 -2.00 3.29 -0.72
C LEU A 73 -2.84 3.28 0.56
N HIS A 74 -2.60 2.32 1.45
CA HIS A 74 -3.29 2.25 2.75
C HIS A 74 -2.88 3.35 3.74
N HIS A 75 -1.86 4.16 3.42
CA HIS A 75 -1.51 5.38 4.14
C HIS A 75 -2.21 6.62 3.56
N ILE A 76 -2.90 6.51 2.43
CA ILE A 76 -3.40 7.63 1.65
C ILE A 76 -4.93 7.63 1.66
N ASN A 77 -5.55 8.79 1.98
CA ASN A 77 -6.99 8.91 1.96
C ASN A 77 -7.57 8.79 0.54
N ALA A 78 -8.85 8.42 0.44
CA ALA A 78 -9.51 8.17 -0.84
C ALA A 78 -9.48 9.36 -1.82
N LYS A 79 -9.53 10.61 -1.33
CA LYS A 79 -9.48 11.81 -2.17
C LYS A 79 -8.11 11.95 -2.83
N SER A 80 -7.05 11.77 -2.07
CA SER A 80 -5.67 11.82 -2.57
C SER A 80 -5.36 10.63 -3.48
N CYS A 81 -5.82 9.42 -3.14
CA CYS A 81 -5.72 8.26 -4.03
C CYS A 81 -6.31 8.53 -5.42
N LYS A 82 -7.49 9.16 -5.46
CA LYS A 82 -8.12 9.51 -6.74
C LYS A 82 -7.25 10.40 -7.61
N LEU A 83 -6.59 11.41 -7.02
CA LEU A 83 -5.67 12.28 -7.75
C LEU A 83 -4.42 11.54 -8.21
N ILE A 84 -3.86 10.69 -7.35
CA ILE A 84 -2.71 9.85 -7.66
C ILE A 84 -3.01 8.91 -8.84
N PHE A 85 -4.17 8.24 -8.85
CA PHE A 85 -4.56 7.36 -9.95
C PHE A 85 -4.76 8.11 -11.28
N LYS A 86 -5.19 9.38 -11.25
CA LYS A 86 -5.22 10.22 -12.47
C LYS A 86 -3.81 10.47 -13.00
N GLU A 87 -2.85 10.75 -12.11
CA GLU A 87 -1.45 10.89 -12.49
C GLU A 87 -0.87 9.56 -13.01
N PHE A 88 -1.16 8.44 -12.35
CA PHE A 88 -0.77 7.13 -12.84
C PHE A 88 -1.28 6.88 -14.26
N ARG A 89 -2.54 7.27 -14.53
CA ARG A 89 -3.09 7.13 -15.87
C ARG A 89 -2.41 8.03 -16.90
N ARG A 90 -2.00 9.22 -16.52
CA ARG A 90 -1.22 10.13 -17.35
C ARG A 90 0.18 9.58 -17.61
N ASP A 91 0.86 9.14 -16.57
CA ASP A 91 2.26 8.72 -16.62
C ASP A 91 2.47 7.37 -17.33
N LEU A 92 1.47 6.48 -17.30
CA LEU A 92 1.51 5.19 -17.98
C LEU A 92 1.34 5.32 -19.48
N LYS A 93 2.06 4.51 -20.24
CA LYS A 93 1.82 4.26 -21.66
C LYS A 93 0.44 3.64 -21.89
N ASN A 94 -0.06 3.63 -23.14
CA ASN A 94 -1.41 3.14 -23.46
C ASN A 94 -1.65 1.67 -23.08
N ASP A 95 -0.63 0.83 -23.14
CA ASP A 95 -0.62 -0.58 -22.76
C ASP A 95 0.01 -0.81 -21.36
N GLY A 96 0.28 0.29 -20.63
CA GLY A 96 0.89 0.26 -19.32
C GLY A 96 -0.01 -0.31 -18.24
N LYS A 97 0.61 -0.82 -17.16
CA LYS A 97 -0.05 -1.51 -16.07
C LYS A 97 0.31 -0.94 -14.71
N ILE A 98 -0.64 -1.01 -13.78
CA ILE A 98 -0.36 -0.82 -12.35
C ILE A 98 -0.34 -2.18 -11.68
N LEU A 99 0.72 -2.49 -10.94
CA LEU A 99 0.78 -3.63 -10.04
C LEU A 99 0.76 -3.11 -8.60
N GLY A 100 -0.33 -3.37 -7.88
CA GLY A 100 -0.49 -2.98 -6.48
C GLY A 100 -0.48 -4.14 -5.52
N ILE A 101 0.25 -4.00 -4.43
CA ILE A 101 0.31 -4.96 -3.31
C ILE A 101 0.00 -4.19 -2.03
N GLU A 102 -1.18 -4.43 -1.45
CA GLU A 102 -1.63 -3.69 -0.26
C GLU A 102 -2.17 -4.62 0.82
N PRO A 103 -2.03 -4.29 2.11
CA PRO A 103 -2.69 -5.02 3.18
C PRO A 103 -4.20 -4.96 2.98
N ALA A 104 -4.90 -6.08 3.15
CA ALA A 104 -6.33 -6.16 2.88
C ALA A 104 -7.11 -6.83 4.01
N LEU A 105 -8.29 -6.28 4.32
CA LEU A 105 -9.24 -6.93 5.22
C LEU A 105 -9.97 -8.05 4.48
N ILE A 106 -10.00 -9.24 5.06
CA ILE A 106 -10.59 -10.43 4.46
C ILE A 106 -11.83 -10.86 5.23
N ASP A 107 -12.91 -11.11 4.51
CA ASP A 107 -14.15 -11.58 5.13
C ASP A 107 -13.94 -12.92 5.87
N GLY A 108 -14.49 -13.02 7.07
CA GLY A 108 -14.34 -14.18 7.96
C GLY A 108 -12.98 -14.30 8.68
N LYS A 109 -12.01 -13.39 8.45
CA LYS A 109 -10.73 -13.38 9.13
C LYS A 109 -10.68 -12.31 10.24
N TYR A 110 -11.65 -12.36 11.15
CA TYR A 110 -11.85 -11.32 12.18
C TYR A 110 -10.61 -11.03 13.01
N PHE A 111 -9.93 -12.06 13.50
CA PHE A 111 -8.72 -11.91 14.30
C PHE A 111 -7.58 -11.23 13.52
N SER A 112 -7.30 -11.69 12.30
CA SER A 112 -6.31 -11.05 11.43
C SER A 112 -6.66 -9.60 11.12
N ASN A 113 -7.94 -9.32 10.86
CA ASN A 113 -8.41 -7.96 10.56
C ASN A 113 -8.25 -7.03 11.77
N ILE A 114 -8.54 -7.51 12.99
CA ILE A 114 -8.33 -6.76 14.23
C ILE A 114 -6.85 -6.46 14.43
N LEU A 115 -6.00 -7.48 14.34
CA LEU A 115 -4.54 -7.28 14.49
C LEU A 115 -3.99 -6.33 13.45
N MET A 116 -4.42 -6.44 12.19
CA MET A 116 -3.98 -5.55 11.13
C MET A 116 -4.38 -4.10 11.40
N ASN A 117 -5.61 -3.85 11.85
CA ASN A 117 -6.06 -2.51 12.21
C ASN A 117 -5.33 -1.90 13.43
N ILE A 118 -4.80 -2.75 14.32
CA ILE A 118 -4.07 -2.31 15.53
C ILE A 118 -2.58 -2.12 15.24
N LEU A 119 -1.97 -3.06 14.52
CA LEU A 119 -0.51 -3.14 14.38
C LEU A 119 0.02 -2.45 13.13
N ASP A 120 -0.79 -2.35 12.08
CA ASP A 120 -0.40 -1.66 10.86
C ASP A 120 -0.45 -0.14 11.06
N ALA A 121 0.54 0.55 10.52
CA ALA A 121 0.64 2.01 10.59
C ALA A 121 -0.30 2.74 9.61
N GLY A 122 -0.94 2.01 8.69
CA GLY A 122 -1.86 2.59 7.69
C GLY A 122 -3.24 2.87 8.23
N ASP A 123 -3.77 4.06 7.93
CA ASP A 123 -5.10 4.49 8.38
C ASP A 123 -6.24 4.06 7.48
N TYR A 124 -5.94 3.57 6.26
CA TYR A 124 -6.92 3.35 5.20
C TYR A 124 -6.86 1.94 4.60
N ILE A 125 -6.65 0.91 5.45
CA ILE A 125 -6.69 -0.48 5.00
C ILE A 125 -8.10 -0.81 4.52
N LEU A 126 -8.21 -1.32 3.30
CA LEU A 126 -9.49 -1.58 2.65
C LEU A 126 -9.83 -3.08 2.65
N PRO A 127 -11.12 -3.44 2.62
CA PRO A 127 -11.57 -4.77 2.22
C PRO A 127 -11.08 -5.11 0.81
N LEU A 128 -10.82 -6.38 0.57
CA LEU A 128 -10.24 -6.89 -0.68
C LEU A 128 -10.92 -6.37 -1.95
N ASN A 129 -12.26 -6.42 -1.98
CA ASN A 129 -13.05 -5.96 -3.13
C ASN A 129 -12.94 -4.44 -3.37
N LYS A 130 -12.62 -3.66 -2.35
CA LYS A 130 -12.51 -2.20 -2.48
C LYS A 130 -11.26 -1.77 -3.21
N TYR A 131 -10.15 -2.51 -3.10
CA TYR A 131 -8.96 -2.24 -3.92
C TYR A 131 -9.28 -2.36 -5.41
N LYS A 132 -9.91 -3.45 -5.84
CA LYS A 132 -10.32 -3.62 -7.24
C LYS A 132 -11.20 -2.45 -7.71
N ASN A 133 -12.20 -2.08 -6.91
CA ASN A 133 -13.11 -0.97 -7.26
C ASN A 133 -12.38 0.38 -7.34
N MET A 134 -11.35 0.60 -6.52
CA MET A 134 -10.54 1.82 -6.57
C MET A 134 -9.82 1.97 -7.93
N TYR A 135 -9.24 0.89 -8.46
CA TYR A 135 -8.62 0.89 -9.77
C TYR A 135 -9.67 1.12 -10.88
N GLN A 136 -10.82 0.45 -10.79
CA GLN A 136 -11.89 0.55 -11.78
C GLN A 136 -12.52 1.95 -11.81
N SER A 137 -12.63 2.64 -10.67
CA SER A 137 -13.20 3.99 -10.59
C SER A 137 -12.38 5.02 -11.37
N GLU A 138 -11.10 4.77 -11.59
CA GLU A 138 -10.20 5.61 -12.36
C GLU A 138 -9.88 5.02 -13.75
N SER A 139 -10.80 4.21 -14.27
CA SER A 139 -10.78 3.67 -15.63
C SER A 139 -9.63 2.70 -15.93
N PHE A 140 -9.19 1.94 -14.93
CA PHE A 140 -8.32 0.79 -15.13
C PHE A 140 -9.14 -0.49 -15.16
N LYS A 141 -8.86 -1.38 -16.11
CA LYS A 141 -9.38 -2.75 -16.08
C LYS A 141 -8.64 -3.51 -14.97
N ALA A 142 -9.27 -3.66 -13.82
CA ALA A 142 -8.62 -4.22 -12.64
C ALA A 142 -9.01 -5.68 -12.41
N ASN A 143 -8.00 -6.52 -12.16
CA ASN A 143 -8.17 -7.91 -11.78
C ASN A 143 -7.36 -8.20 -10.51
N HIS A 144 -7.97 -8.96 -9.57
CA HIS A 144 -7.20 -9.58 -8.51
C HIS A 144 -6.40 -10.73 -9.10
N ILE A 145 -5.08 -10.75 -8.83
CA ILE A 145 -4.23 -11.86 -9.20
C ILE A 145 -4.17 -12.86 -8.05
N ASN A 146 -4.01 -12.37 -6.82
CA ASN A 146 -3.81 -13.25 -5.67
C ASN A 146 -4.14 -12.56 -4.34
N ILE A 147 -4.37 -13.39 -3.32
CA ILE A 147 -4.36 -13.02 -1.92
C ILE A 147 -3.19 -13.75 -1.28
N VAL A 148 -2.21 -13.00 -0.81
CA VAL A 148 -1.01 -13.58 -0.18
C VAL A 148 -1.13 -13.41 1.33
N LYS A 149 -0.95 -14.50 2.06
CA LYS A 149 -0.70 -14.47 3.51
C LYS A 149 0.79 -14.24 3.70
N THR A 150 1.16 -13.11 4.27
CA THR A 150 2.56 -12.78 4.54
C THR A 150 3.02 -13.47 5.81
N PHE A 151 4.12 -14.23 5.72
CA PHE A 151 4.83 -14.78 6.86
C PHE A 151 5.99 -13.85 7.23
N GLY A 152 6.17 -13.58 8.50
CA GLY A 152 7.24 -12.72 9.00
C GLY A 152 6.77 -11.79 10.10
N TYR A 153 7.17 -10.54 10.06
CA TYR A 153 6.88 -9.53 11.08
C TYR A 153 5.38 -9.38 11.37
N ASN A 154 4.52 -9.69 10.36
CA ASN A 154 3.06 -9.67 10.44
C ASN A 154 2.48 -11.05 10.09
N LEU A 155 2.64 -12.03 10.95
CA LEU A 155 2.12 -13.41 10.79
C LEU A 155 0.62 -13.49 10.40
N TRP A 156 -0.12 -12.42 10.60
CA TRP A 156 -1.58 -12.32 10.43
C TRP A 156 -2.00 -11.42 9.28
N GLN A 157 -1.05 -10.90 8.51
CA GLN A 157 -1.34 -9.97 7.43
C GLN A 157 -1.74 -10.71 6.16
N TYR A 158 -2.85 -10.28 5.57
CA TYR A 158 -3.24 -10.63 4.21
C TYR A 158 -2.99 -9.44 3.30
N SER A 159 -2.43 -9.72 2.14
CA SER A 159 -2.20 -8.70 1.11
C SER A 159 -3.03 -9.00 -0.13
N SER A 160 -3.63 -7.96 -0.68
CA SER A 160 -4.29 -7.96 -1.97
C SER A 160 -3.28 -7.66 -3.06
N VAL A 161 -3.22 -8.47 -4.10
CA VAL A 161 -2.44 -8.21 -5.31
C VAL A 161 -3.42 -7.88 -6.43
N VAL A 162 -3.37 -6.66 -6.95
CA VAL A 162 -4.25 -6.16 -8.01
C VAL A 162 -3.41 -5.70 -9.19
N VAL A 163 -3.79 -6.12 -10.39
CA VAL A 163 -3.27 -5.55 -11.65
C VAL A 163 -4.36 -4.72 -12.30
N GLY A 164 -4.01 -3.49 -12.64
CA GLY A 164 -4.84 -2.56 -13.40
C GLY A 164 -4.24 -2.28 -14.77
N ASP A 165 -4.93 -2.65 -15.84
CA ASP A 165 -4.51 -2.36 -17.21
C ASP A 165 -5.10 -1.02 -17.66
N LYS A 166 -4.29 -0.14 -18.27
CA LYS A 166 -4.73 1.13 -18.88
C LYS A 166 -5.37 0.88 -20.25
N SER A 167 -6.34 -0.01 -20.36
CA SER A 167 -7.02 -0.24 -21.64
C SER A 167 -7.97 0.91 -22.02
N THR A 168 -8.09 1.19 -23.31
CA THR A 168 -8.82 2.36 -23.85
C THR A 168 -10.34 2.26 -23.79
N GLU A 169 -10.91 1.12 -23.42
CA GLU A 169 -12.35 0.92 -23.36
C GLU A 169 -12.81 0.41 -21.98
N PHE A 170 -13.09 1.34 -21.08
CA PHE A 170 -13.86 1.01 -19.88
C PHE A 170 -15.02 1.97 -19.70
N LYS A 171 -16.25 1.49 -19.89
CA LYS A 171 -17.47 2.19 -19.50
C LYS A 171 -17.57 2.19 -17.98
N ASN A 172 -17.57 3.38 -17.40
CA ASN A 172 -17.72 3.61 -15.95
C ASN A 172 -18.99 2.92 -15.40
N ASP A 173 -18.80 1.89 -14.61
CA ASP A 173 -19.85 1.41 -13.70
C ASP A 173 -19.76 2.26 -12.42
N LYS A 174 -20.66 3.25 -12.33
CA LYS A 174 -20.72 4.20 -11.22
C LYS A 174 -21.34 3.57 -9.98
N THR A 175 -20.64 2.63 -9.36
CA THR A 175 -21.02 2.20 -8.02
C THR A 175 -20.45 3.19 -7.00
N PRO A 176 -21.29 3.93 -6.25
CA PRO A 176 -20.78 4.93 -5.32
C PRO A 176 -19.97 4.26 -4.21
N ILE A 177 -18.74 4.72 -4.04
CA ILE A 177 -17.88 4.33 -2.90
C ILE A 177 -18.57 4.86 -1.63
N ARG A 178 -19.22 3.97 -0.89
CA ARG A 178 -19.80 4.32 0.40
C ARG A 178 -18.67 4.77 1.33
N LYS A 179 -18.76 6.01 1.85
CA LYS A 179 -17.84 6.50 2.88
C LYS A 179 -17.87 5.53 4.06
N ILE A 180 -16.81 4.78 4.25
CA ILE A 180 -16.58 4.07 5.52
C ILE A 180 -15.93 5.10 6.43
N THR A 181 -16.75 5.80 7.21
CA THR A 181 -16.27 6.56 8.35
C THR A 181 -15.78 5.56 9.39
N LYS A 182 -14.51 5.59 9.70
CA LYS A 182 -13.96 4.81 10.83
C LYS A 182 -14.60 5.32 12.12
N PRO A 183 -15.32 4.49 12.89
CA PRO A 183 -15.80 4.90 14.20
C PRO A 183 -14.77 4.72 15.32
N ILE A 184 -13.45 4.60 15.04
CA ILE A 184 -12.52 4.16 16.06
C ILE A 184 -11.17 4.91 15.99
N HIS A 185 -11.18 6.26 15.96
CA HIS A 185 -9.93 6.98 16.20
C HIS A 185 -9.55 7.02 17.70
N LEU A 186 -10.52 6.87 18.62
CA LEU A 186 -10.24 6.86 20.06
C LEU A 186 -9.81 5.50 20.60
N LEU A 187 -10.29 4.38 20.04
CA LEU A 187 -9.83 3.04 20.43
C LEU A 187 -8.43 2.73 19.90
N GLY A 188 -7.97 3.35 18.81
CA GLY A 188 -6.66 3.08 18.22
C GLY A 188 -5.48 3.41 19.12
N LEU A 189 -5.56 4.50 19.90
CA LEU A 189 -4.48 4.88 20.82
C LEU A 189 -4.49 4.01 22.09
N TYR A 190 -5.69 3.77 22.65
CA TYR A 190 -5.84 2.95 23.86
C TYR A 190 -5.83 1.46 23.54
N GLY A 191 -6.30 1.03 22.36
CA GLY A 191 -6.33 -0.36 21.94
C GLY A 191 -4.93 -0.96 21.75
N LYS A 192 -3.97 -0.19 21.22
CA LYS A 192 -2.56 -0.61 21.11
C LYS A 192 -1.96 -0.96 22.48
N TRP A 193 -2.23 -0.12 23.47
CA TRP A 193 -1.77 -0.33 24.84
C TRP A 193 -2.48 -1.49 25.53
N LEU A 194 -3.79 -1.66 25.32
CA LEU A 194 -4.56 -2.78 25.87
C LEU A 194 -4.09 -4.14 25.30
N VAL A 195 -3.83 -4.22 23.98
CA VAL A 195 -3.28 -5.44 23.38
C VAL A 195 -1.87 -5.70 23.86
N LEU A 196 -1.02 -4.68 23.98
CA LEU A 196 0.33 -4.83 24.52
C LEU A 196 0.30 -5.30 25.98
N ILE A 197 -0.57 -4.71 26.81
CA ILE A 197 -0.77 -5.12 28.21
C ILE A 197 -1.26 -6.56 28.27
N PHE A 198 -2.23 -6.95 27.43
CA PHE A 198 -2.73 -8.33 27.39
C PHE A 198 -1.66 -9.33 26.96
N VAL A 199 -0.85 -9.00 25.96
CA VAL A 199 0.27 -9.84 25.51
C VAL A 199 1.33 -9.96 26.60
N ILE A 200 1.71 -8.86 27.26
CA ILE A 200 2.66 -8.87 28.39
C ILE A 200 2.10 -9.70 29.55
N TYR A 201 0.83 -9.50 29.90
CA TYR A 201 0.18 -10.28 30.96
C TYR A 201 0.16 -11.79 30.67
N THR A 202 -0.14 -12.19 29.42
CA THR A 202 -0.11 -13.61 29.02
C THR A 202 1.30 -14.21 29.07
N ILE A 203 2.30 -13.44 28.65
CA ILE A 203 3.71 -13.88 28.73
C ILE A 203 4.15 -14.01 30.20
N ILE A 204 3.81 -13.06 31.05
CA ILE A 204 4.14 -13.12 32.50
C ILE A 204 3.47 -14.31 33.15
N ASN A 205 2.18 -14.55 32.92
CA ASN A 205 1.49 -15.72 33.47
C ASN A 205 2.07 -17.04 32.96
N PHE A 206 2.47 -17.12 31.72
CA PHE A 206 3.16 -18.31 31.18
C PHE A 206 4.51 -18.56 31.87
N LEU A 207 5.30 -17.49 32.04
CA LEU A 207 6.59 -17.60 32.74
C LEU A 207 6.43 -17.95 34.24
N VAL A 208 5.43 -17.36 34.91
CA VAL A 208 5.13 -17.69 36.32
C VAL A 208 4.72 -19.15 36.44
N ASN A 209 3.89 -19.67 35.53
CA ASN A 209 3.49 -21.08 35.56
C ASN A 209 4.65 -22.02 35.29
N ILE A 210 5.63 -21.67 34.45
CA ILE A 210 6.83 -22.44 34.26
C ILE A 210 7.70 -22.45 35.55
N ILE A 211 7.89 -21.29 36.18
CA ILE A 211 8.72 -21.16 37.38
C ILE A 211 8.07 -21.87 38.58
N SER A 212 6.75 -21.90 38.68
CA SER A 212 6.02 -22.59 39.76
C SER A 212 5.87 -24.11 39.54
N SER A 213 6.27 -24.60 38.36
CA SER A 213 6.28 -26.04 38.05
C SER A 213 7.66 -26.69 38.14
N VAL A 214 8.68 -25.93 38.55
CA VAL A 214 10.06 -26.35 38.89
C VAL A 214 10.24 -26.29 40.38
#